data_78c82f76104f62596df293805b443716
#
_entry.id   78c82f76104f62596df293805b443716
#
_cell.length_a   1.000
_cell.length_b   1.000
_cell.length_c   1.000
_cell.angle_alpha   90.00
_cell.angle_beta   90.00
_cell.angle_gamma   90.00
#
_symmetry.space_group_name_H-M   'P 1'
#
loop_
_entity.id
_entity.type
_entity.pdbx_description
1 polymer ?
#
loop_
_entity_poly.entity_id
_entity_poly.type
_entity_poly.pdbx_seq_one_letter_code
_entity_poly.pdbx_strand_id
1 'polypeptide(L)'
;YYHILPIEKLYSILCEQNPEFLSKEDFLSFLQAQKTQPTCYQILKPGELFEGVPANLNLLWNGMLVHECLLVDQDECYAFLEFSEGKPYHVPEKELLLQYATEEFYEETPEVTAMRAVFADMGMSPARQESELKNYILFAQENAELPEVFDDIQRRKLTFNDRTLRKFVRAYRNLHNHLPLPLIHGCTPVELLEVFPEMPGEVLYWTEDVYKTPE
;
A
#
# COMPACT_ATOMS: atom_id res chain seq x y z
N TYR A 1 3.37 0.63 -5.34
CA TYR A 1 2.08 1.32 -5.25
C TYR A 1 0.91 0.33 -5.13
N TYR A 2 0.82 -0.66 -6.02
CA TYR A 2 -0.14 -1.76 -5.94
C TYR A 2 0.59 -3.06 -5.59
N HIS A 3 0.16 -3.77 -4.57
CA HIS A 3 0.74 -5.10 -4.26
C HIS A 3 0.15 -6.19 -5.14
N ILE A 4 -1.11 -6.04 -5.54
CA ILE A 4 -1.76 -6.89 -6.54
C ILE A 4 -2.42 -6.00 -7.59
N LEU A 5 -2.21 -6.34 -8.87
CA LEU A 5 -2.82 -5.60 -9.98
C LEU A 5 -3.24 -6.57 -11.08
N PRO A 6 -4.54 -6.67 -11.43
CA PRO A 6 -5.01 -7.43 -12.57
C PRO A 6 -4.37 -6.96 -13.87
N ILE A 7 -3.97 -7.88 -14.74
CA ILE A 7 -3.30 -7.56 -16.02
C ILE A 7 -4.19 -6.70 -16.91
N GLU A 8 -5.49 -6.94 -16.90
CA GLU A 8 -6.45 -6.12 -17.63
C GLU A 8 -6.47 -4.68 -17.11
N LYS A 9 -6.44 -4.49 -15.77
CA LYS A 9 -6.39 -3.17 -15.15
C LYS A 9 -5.08 -2.45 -15.44
N LEU A 10 -3.95 -3.16 -15.37
CA LEU A 10 -2.66 -2.59 -15.77
C LEU A 10 -2.70 -2.08 -17.22
N TYR A 11 -3.24 -2.88 -18.15
CA TYR A 11 -3.36 -2.48 -19.54
C TYR A 11 -4.22 -1.22 -19.71
N SER A 12 -5.36 -1.15 -19.01
CA SER A 12 -6.24 0.03 -19.01
C SER A 12 -5.47 1.29 -18.56
N ILE A 13 -4.76 1.21 -17.42
CA ILE A 13 -3.96 2.33 -16.89
C ILE A 13 -2.90 2.78 -17.92
N LEU A 14 -2.20 1.83 -18.52
CA LEU A 14 -1.15 2.14 -19.50
C LEU A 14 -1.72 2.80 -20.77
N CYS A 15 -2.88 2.35 -21.25
CA CYS A 15 -3.57 2.98 -22.39
C CYS A 15 -4.07 4.38 -22.06
N GLU A 16 -4.63 4.59 -20.87
CA GLU A 16 -5.12 5.90 -20.43
C GLU A 16 -3.98 6.93 -20.33
N GLN A 17 -2.83 6.49 -19.82
CA GLN A 17 -1.66 7.36 -19.65
C GLN A 17 -0.74 7.46 -20.89
N ASN A 18 -0.94 6.62 -21.90
CA ASN A 18 -0.14 6.61 -23.12
C ASN A 18 -1.05 6.34 -24.34
N PRO A 19 -1.53 7.39 -25.03
CA PRO A 19 -2.46 7.24 -26.15
C PRO A 19 -1.98 6.35 -27.31
N GLU A 20 -0.67 6.21 -27.48
CA GLU A 20 -0.03 5.34 -28.49
C GLU A 20 0.55 4.06 -27.87
N PHE A 21 -0.09 3.52 -26.81
CA PHE A 21 0.40 2.30 -26.17
C PHE A 21 0.26 1.07 -27.09
N LEU A 22 0.98 0.02 -26.74
CA LEU A 22 1.02 -1.25 -27.48
C LEU A 22 -0.38 -1.86 -27.70
N SER A 23 -0.55 -2.63 -28.76
CA SER A 23 -1.72 -3.49 -28.89
C SER A 23 -1.81 -4.50 -27.74
N LYS A 24 -3.01 -5.01 -27.47
CA LYS A 24 -3.20 -6.02 -26.43
C LYS A 24 -2.30 -7.27 -26.67
N GLU A 25 -2.15 -7.68 -27.90
CA GLU A 25 -1.34 -8.85 -28.31
C GLU A 25 0.14 -8.59 -28.04
N ASP A 26 0.65 -7.41 -28.39
CA ASP A 26 2.06 -7.04 -28.15
C ASP A 26 2.33 -6.87 -26.66
N PHE A 27 1.40 -6.27 -25.90
CA PHE A 27 1.49 -6.16 -24.46
C PHE A 27 1.54 -7.53 -23.77
N LEU A 28 0.68 -8.47 -24.14
CA LEU A 28 0.71 -9.84 -23.59
C LEU A 28 2.00 -10.57 -23.95
N SER A 29 2.51 -10.36 -25.17
CA SER A 29 3.79 -10.92 -25.61
C SER A 29 4.95 -10.37 -24.78
N PHE A 30 4.94 -9.06 -24.50
CA PHE A 30 5.90 -8.41 -23.62
C PHE A 30 5.84 -8.98 -22.20
N LEU A 31 4.64 -9.07 -21.59
CA LEU A 31 4.48 -9.65 -20.26
C LEU A 31 4.96 -11.10 -20.17
N GLN A 32 4.71 -11.91 -21.21
CA GLN A 32 5.20 -13.28 -21.26
C GLN A 32 6.73 -13.33 -21.28
N ALA A 33 7.40 -12.41 -21.96
CA ALA A 33 8.85 -12.30 -21.93
C ALA A 33 9.38 -11.83 -20.57
N GLN A 34 8.67 -10.92 -19.89
CA GLN A 34 9.02 -10.43 -18.56
C GLN A 34 8.87 -11.49 -17.46
N LYS A 35 7.99 -12.48 -17.63
CA LYS A 35 7.73 -13.54 -16.64
C LYS A 35 9.01 -14.29 -16.20
N THR A 36 10.07 -14.26 -16.98
CA THR A 36 11.34 -14.92 -16.68
C THR A 36 12.41 -13.99 -16.09
N GLN A 37 12.11 -12.70 -15.97
CA GLN A 37 13.06 -11.73 -15.42
C GLN A 37 12.92 -11.64 -13.89
N PRO A 38 14.02 -11.48 -13.16
CA PRO A 38 13.97 -11.24 -11.74
C PRO A 38 13.39 -9.83 -11.48
N THR A 39 12.27 -9.77 -10.79
CA THR A 39 11.58 -8.54 -10.41
C THR A 39 10.97 -8.72 -9.02
N CYS A 40 10.61 -7.64 -8.34
CA CYS A 40 9.92 -7.68 -7.05
C CYS A 40 8.44 -8.13 -7.17
N TYR A 41 7.97 -8.49 -8.35
CA TYR A 41 6.63 -9.01 -8.59
C TYR A 41 6.65 -10.24 -9.50
N GLN A 42 5.64 -11.08 -9.39
CA GLN A 42 5.41 -12.20 -10.29
C GLN A 42 4.16 -11.98 -11.14
N ILE A 43 4.21 -12.47 -12.36
CA ILE A 43 3.07 -12.47 -13.31
C ILE A 43 2.43 -13.85 -13.25
N LEU A 44 1.27 -13.95 -12.62
CA LEU A 44 0.59 -15.21 -12.35
C LEU A 44 -0.72 -15.31 -13.12
N LYS A 45 -0.96 -16.48 -13.72
CA LYS A 45 -2.26 -16.82 -14.29
C LYS A 45 -3.22 -17.25 -13.19
N PRO A 46 -4.55 -17.21 -13.43
CA PRO A 46 -5.52 -17.65 -12.42
C PRO A 46 -5.25 -19.04 -11.85
N GLY A 47 -4.87 -20.02 -12.65
CA GLY A 47 -4.56 -21.37 -12.18
C GLY A 47 -3.22 -21.55 -11.47
N GLU A 48 -2.38 -20.50 -11.43
CA GLU A 48 -1.16 -20.45 -10.62
C GLU A 48 -1.45 -19.84 -9.23
N LEU A 49 -2.59 -19.15 -9.08
CA LEU A 49 -3.09 -18.57 -7.81
C LEU A 49 -4.19 -19.44 -7.19
N PHE A 50 -5.12 -19.96 -7.99
CA PHE A 50 -6.33 -20.63 -7.53
C PHE A 50 -6.42 -22.04 -8.08
N GLU A 51 -6.86 -22.99 -7.26
CA GLU A 51 -7.11 -24.37 -7.71
C GLU A 51 -8.38 -24.46 -8.56
N GLY A 52 -8.43 -25.45 -9.44
CA GLY A 52 -9.62 -25.79 -10.20
C GLY A 52 -10.06 -24.79 -11.27
N VAL A 53 -9.22 -23.86 -11.65
CA VAL A 53 -9.54 -22.86 -12.68
C VAL A 53 -9.67 -23.54 -14.06
N PRO A 54 -10.82 -23.40 -14.77
CA PRO A 54 -11.01 -23.94 -16.11
C PRO A 54 -9.98 -23.41 -17.12
N ALA A 55 -9.56 -24.24 -18.06
CA ALA A 55 -8.50 -23.89 -19.03
C ALA A 55 -8.82 -22.64 -19.87
N ASN A 56 -10.09 -22.40 -20.19
CA ASN A 56 -10.52 -21.21 -20.93
C ASN A 56 -10.45 -19.92 -20.13
N LEU A 57 -10.41 -19.99 -18.80
CA LEU A 57 -10.23 -18.84 -17.89
C LEU A 57 -8.78 -18.71 -17.42
N ASN A 58 -7.96 -19.77 -17.55
CA ASN A 58 -6.55 -19.75 -17.15
C ASN A 58 -5.65 -19.10 -18.22
N LEU A 59 -6.01 -17.88 -18.62
CA LEU A 59 -5.28 -17.09 -19.61
C LEU A 59 -4.45 -16.02 -18.91
N LEU A 60 -3.34 -15.62 -19.53
CA LEU A 60 -2.49 -14.53 -19.00
C LEU A 60 -3.28 -13.23 -18.82
N TRP A 61 -4.21 -12.92 -19.71
CA TRP A 61 -5.07 -11.74 -19.62
C TRP A 61 -5.90 -11.66 -18.33
N ASN A 62 -6.35 -12.79 -17.83
CA ASN A 62 -7.11 -12.91 -16.59
C ASN A 62 -6.21 -13.05 -15.35
N GLY A 63 -4.90 -12.95 -15.54
CA GLY A 63 -3.91 -13.07 -14.47
C GLY A 63 -3.69 -11.77 -13.73
N MET A 64 -2.72 -11.80 -12.83
CA MET A 64 -2.37 -10.70 -11.95
C MET A 64 -0.86 -10.53 -11.87
N LEU A 65 -0.41 -9.29 -11.65
CA LEU A 65 0.89 -9.01 -11.07
C LEU A 65 0.72 -9.06 -9.56
N VAL A 66 1.58 -9.83 -8.90
CA VAL A 66 1.56 -9.99 -7.44
C VAL A 66 2.95 -9.65 -6.91
N HIS A 67 3.03 -8.73 -5.96
CA HIS A 67 4.29 -8.37 -5.32
C HIS A 67 4.81 -9.53 -4.48
N GLU A 68 6.12 -9.73 -4.45
CA GLU A 68 6.75 -10.89 -3.80
C GLU A 68 6.45 -11.00 -2.30
N CYS A 69 6.21 -9.89 -1.60
CA CYS A 69 5.84 -9.93 -0.18
C CYS A 69 4.58 -10.75 0.09
N LEU A 70 3.60 -10.76 -0.83
CA LEU A 70 2.35 -11.52 -0.72
C LEU A 70 2.48 -12.97 -1.21
N LEU A 71 3.64 -13.37 -1.72
CA LEU A 71 3.88 -14.74 -2.18
C LEU A 71 4.56 -15.61 -1.14
N VAL A 72 4.92 -15.02 0.00
CA VAL A 72 5.52 -15.74 1.14
C VAL A 72 4.48 -16.55 1.90
N ASP A 73 3.26 -16.00 2.02
CA ASP A 73 2.13 -16.65 2.66
C ASP A 73 0.89 -16.58 1.75
N GLN A 74 0.38 -17.75 1.37
CA GLN A 74 -0.76 -17.85 0.47
C GLN A 74 -2.07 -17.39 1.12
N ASP A 75 -2.24 -17.63 2.41
CA ASP A 75 -3.43 -17.21 3.15
C ASP A 75 -3.48 -15.68 3.26
N GLU A 76 -2.34 -15.03 3.44
CA GLU A 76 -2.22 -13.58 3.42
C GLU A 76 -2.57 -12.99 2.04
N CYS A 77 -2.09 -13.62 0.97
CA CYS A 77 -2.44 -13.23 -0.39
C CYS A 77 -3.94 -13.31 -0.65
N TYR A 78 -4.60 -14.38 -0.19
CA TYR A 78 -6.05 -14.53 -0.35
C TYR A 78 -6.83 -13.52 0.50
N ALA A 79 -6.44 -13.29 1.73
CA ALA A 79 -7.04 -12.26 2.58
C ALA A 79 -6.92 -10.86 1.96
N PHE A 80 -5.77 -10.56 1.36
CA PHE A 80 -5.56 -9.31 0.63
C PHE A 80 -6.52 -9.18 -0.57
N LEU A 81 -6.67 -10.23 -1.37
CA LEU A 81 -7.58 -10.24 -2.52
C LEU A 81 -9.03 -10.08 -2.10
N GLU A 82 -9.47 -10.84 -1.09
CA GLU A 82 -10.83 -10.76 -0.55
C GLU A 82 -11.14 -9.37 0.00
N PHE A 83 -10.22 -8.80 0.77
CA PHE A 83 -10.38 -7.47 1.33
C PHE A 83 -10.43 -6.38 0.25
N SER A 84 -9.61 -6.48 -0.78
CA SER A 84 -9.51 -5.46 -1.84
C SER A 84 -10.64 -5.55 -2.88
N GLU A 85 -11.38 -6.67 -2.91
CA GLU A 85 -12.44 -6.91 -3.91
C GLU A 85 -13.51 -5.79 -3.91
N GLY A 86 -13.86 -5.32 -5.09
CA GLY A 86 -14.90 -4.30 -5.30
C GLY A 86 -14.51 -2.87 -4.92
N LYS A 87 -13.31 -2.65 -4.38
CA LYS A 87 -12.83 -1.30 -4.06
C LYS A 87 -12.31 -0.59 -5.32
N PRO A 88 -12.43 0.75 -5.38
CA PRO A 88 -11.94 1.53 -6.50
C PRO A 88 -10.41 1.50 -6.59
N TYR A 89 -9.89 1.79 -7.78
CA TYR A 89 -8.46 2.04 -7.99
C TYR A 89 -8.21 3.54 -8.01
N HIS A 90 -7.32 4.01 -7.15
CA HIS A 90 -6.72 5.33 -7.32
C HIS A 90 -5.57 5.21 -8.30
N VAL A 91 -5.65 5.93 -9.42
CA VAL A 91 -4.62 5.94 -10.46
C VAL A 91 -3.95 7.30 -10.46
N PRO A 92 -2.74 7.43 -9.91
CA PRO A 92 -2.00 8.70 -9.93
C PRO A 92 -1.66 9.12 -11.36
N GLU A 93 -1.32 10.40 -11.54
CA GLU A 93 -0.70 10.89 -12.76
C GLU A 93 0.57 10.09 -13.07
N LYS A 94 0.87 9.93 -14.36
CA LYS A 94 1.97 9.09 -14.85
C LYS A 94 3.31 9.42 -14.20
N GLU A 95 3.62 10.71 -14.09
CA GLU A 95 4.88 11.20 -13.52
C GLU A 95 5.04 10.80 -12.07
N LEU A 96 3.95 10.83 -11.29
CA LEU A 96 3.94 10.40 -9.90
C LEU A 96 4.06 8.88 -9.80
N LEU A 97 3.30 8.13 -10.60
CA LEU A 97 3.34 6.68 -10.60
C LEU A 97 4.75 6.15 -10.95
N LEU A 98 5.47 6.81 -11.86
CA LEU A 98 6.84 6.45 -12.21
C LEU A 98 7.84 6.69 -11.07
N GLN A 99 7.59 7.63 -10.15
CA GLN A 99 8.44 7.86 -8.99
C GLN A 99 8.36 6.68 -8.00
N TYR A 100 7.22 6.02 -7.91
CA TYR A 100 7.05 4.80 -7.10
C TYR A 100 7.85 3.58 -7.62
N ALA A 101 8.48 3.67 -8.79
CA ALA A 101 9.46 2.68 -9.25
C ALA A 101 10.80 2.78 -8.47
N THR A 102 10.99 3.83 -7.69
CA THR A 102 12.16 4.01 -6.82
C THR A 102 11.82 3.45 -5.44
N GLU A 103 12.57 2.46 -4.94
CA GLU A 103 12.30 1.71 -3.71
C GLU A 103 12.05 2.57 -2.46
N GLU A 104 12.61 3.75 -2.39
CA GLU A 104 12.50 4.59 -1.19
C GLU A 104 11.61 5.81 -1.40
N PHE A 105 10.87 5.86 -2.51
CA PHE A 105 10.03 7.01 -2.80
C PHE A 105 8.77 7.02 -1.91
N TYR A 106 8.46 8.18 -1.39
CA TYR A 106 7.18 8.52 -0.78
C TYR A 106 6.84 9.99 -1.09
N GLU A 107 5.56 10.30 -1.11
CA GLU A 107 5.11 11.66 -1.36
C GLU A 107 5.32 12.55 -0.13
N GLU A 108 5.83 13.76 -0.35
CA GLU A 108 6.01 14.76 0.70
C GLU A 108 4.68 15.47 0.96
N THR A 109 3.87 14.91 1.85
CA THR A 109 2.57 15.43 2.24
C THR A 109 2.63 16.23 3.55
N PRO A 110 1.58 17.00 3.90
CA PRO A 110 1.48 17.64 5.22
C PRO A 110 1.60 16.66 6.38
N GLU A 111 1.08 15.43 6.24
CA GLU A 111 1.11 14.38 7.25
C GLU A 111 2.53 13.84 7.44
N VAL A 112 3.25 13.62 6.33
CA VAL A 112 4.67 13.25 6.32
C VAL A 112 5.50 14.32 7.01
N THR A 113 5.28 15.59 6.67
CA THR A 113 5.94 16.74 7.31
C THR A 113 5.62 16.80 8.81
N ALA A 114 4.36 16.56 9.21
CA ALA A 114 3.95 16.54 10.61
C ALA A 114 4.63 15.39 11.39
N MET A 115 4.75 14.21 10.79
CA MET A 115 5.43 13.07 11.39
C MET A 115 6.92 13.34 11.57
N ARG A 116 7.59 13.92 10.57
CA ARG A 116 9.00 14.35 10.65
C ARG A 116 9.21 15.37 11.78
N ALA A 117 8.26 16.32 11.97
CA ALA A 117 8.34 17.30 13.05
C ALA A 117 8.26 16.65 14.45
N VAL A 118 7.55 15.53 14.62
CA VAL A 118 7.55 14.78 15.88
C VAL A 118 8.95 14.25 16.20
N PHE A 119 9.65 13.68 15.23
CA PHE A 119 11.02 13.18 15.43
C PHE A 119 12.02 14.31 15.68
N ALA A 120 11.82 15.48 15.06
CA ALA A 120 12.60 16.67 15.37
C ALA A 120 12.39 17.14 16.81
N ASP A 121 11.13 17.15 17.31
CA ASP A 121 10.80 17.46 18.69
C ASP A 121 11.44 16.48 19.71
N MET A 122 11.74 15.25 19.28
CA MET A 122 12.47 14.24 20.05
C MET A 122 14.00 14.45 20.03
N GLY A 123 14.48 15.46 19.30
CA GLY A 123 15.92 15.76 19.19
C GLY A 123 16.70 14.82 18.26
N MET A 124 16.02 14.12 17.36
CA MET A 124 16.68 13.24 16.39
C MET A 124 17.42 14.07 15.32
N SER A 125 18.57 13.55 14.87
CA SER A 125 19.27 14.13 13.73
C SER A 125 18.47 13.99 12.42
N PRO A 126 18.66 14.85 11.43
CA PRO A 126 17.90 14.77 10.17
C PRO A 126 17.97 13.39 9.49
N ALA A 127 19.13 12.74 9.48
CA ALA A 127 19.28 11.39 8.93
C ALA A 127 18.47 10.34 9.71
N ARG A 128 18.38 10.47 11.03
CA ARG A 128 17.56 9.58 11.86
C ARG A 128 16.08 9.87 11.68
N GLN A 129 15.67 11.14 11.59
CA GLN A 129 14.28 11.53 11.29
C GLN A 129 13.81 10.86 10.00
N GLU A 130 14.64 10.90 8.95
CA GLU A 130 14.34 10.30 7.66
C GLU A 130 14.19 8.77 7.73
N SER A 131 15.13 8.11 8.44
CA SER A 131 15.07 6.66 8.65
C SER A 131 13.83 6.23 9.44
N GLU A 132 13.49 6.95 10.51
CA GLU A 132 12.28 6.68 11.29
C GLU A 132 11.01 6.94 10.49
N LEU A 133 10.98 8.03 9.72
CA LEU A 133 9.85 8.38 8.88
C LEU A 133 9.55 7.29 7.85
N LYS A 134 10.55 6.81 7.12
CA LYS A 134 10.41 5.69 6.16
C LYS A 134 9.85 4.43 6.83
N ASN A 135 10.36 4.11 8.01
CA ASN A 135 9.87 2.97 8.78
C ASN A 135 8.37 3.10 9.11
N TYR A 136 7.91 4.26 9.58
CA TYR A 136 6.51 4.44 9.94
C TYR A 136 5.58 4.67 8.73
N ILE A 137 6.10 5.14 7.60
CA ILE A 137 5.38 5.13 6.32
C ILE A 137 5.11 3.67 5.91
N LEU A 138 6.13 2.79 5.98
CA LEU A 138 5.97 1.38 5.67
C LEU A 138 4.94 0.71 6.59
N PHE A 139 5.04 0.91 7.91
CA PHE A 139 4.03 0.41 8.86
C PHE A 139 2.61 0.87 8.52
N ALA A 140 2.45 2.14 8.12
CA ALA A 140 1.14 2.66 7.72
C ALA A 140 0.65 2.02 6.41
N GLN A 141 1.54 1.80 5.42
CA GLN A 141 1.20 1.15 4.14
C GLN A 141 0.87 -0.33 4.30
N GLU A 142 1.47 -1.01 5.26
CA GLU A 142 1.17 -2.39 5.66
C GLU A 142 -0.08 -2.48 6.55
N ASN A 143 -0.74 -1.36 6.82
CA ASN A 143 -1.91 -1.28 7.70
C ASN A 143 -1.63 -1.78 9.12
N ALA A 144 -0.40 -1.60 9.62
CA ALA A 144 -0.02 -2.02 10.96
C ALA A 144 -0.85 -1.31 12.04
N GLU A 145 -1.43 -2.09 12.94
CA GLU A 145 -2.22 -1.57 14.05
C GLU A 145 -1.33 -0.89 15.11
N LEU A 146 -1.94 -0.04 15.94
CA LEU A 146 -1.19 0.66 17.01
C LEU A 146 -0.44 -0.25 17.98
N PRO A 147 -0.95 -1.41 18.41
CA PRO A 147 -0.17 -2.33 19.24
C PRO A 147 1.15 -2.74 18.59
N GLU A 148 1.15 -3.02 17.29
CA GLU A 148 2.36 -3.38 16.51
C GLU A 148 3.34 -2.21 16.44
N VAL A 149 2.81 -0.99 16.23
CA VAL A 149 3.60 0.24 16.25
C VAL A 149 4.25 0.47 17.62
N PHE A 150 3.52 0.22 18.73
CA PHE A 150 4.07 0.32 20.08
C PHE A 150 5.11 -0.76 20.39
N ASP A 151 4.92 -1.96 19.89
CA ASP A 151 5.90 -3.05 20.02
C ASP A 151 7.19 -2.69 19.28
N ASP A 152 7.11 -2.09 18.08
CA ASP A 152 8.29 -1.59 17.37
C ASP A 152 9.00 -0.47 18.15
N ILE A 153 8.25 0.50 18.68
CA ILE A 153 8.77 1.56 19.54
C ILE A 153 9.57 0.97 20.70
N GLN A 154 9.03 -0.05 21.38
CA GLN A 154 9.69 -0.71 22.51
C GLN A 154 10.94 -1.48 22.05
N ARG A 155 10.83 -2.26 20.98
CA ARG A 155 11.92 -3.04 20.41
C ARG A 155 13.11 -2.16 20.02
N ARG A 156 12.83 -1.00 19.43
CA ARG A 156 13.84 -0.02 18.98
C ARG A 156 14.27 0.94 20.07
N LYS A 157 13.72 0.80 21.28
CA LYS A 157 14.03 1.62 22.46
C LYS A 157 13.87 3.12 22.20
N LEU A 158 12.83 3.49 21.44
CA LEU A 158 12.47 4.88 21.25
C LEU A 158 11.82 5.39 22.52
N THR A 159 12.31 6.51 23.03
CA THR A 159 11.81 7.09 24.27
C THR A 159 10.96 8.32 24.00
N PHE A 160 9.73 8.28 24.45
CA PHE A 160 8.78 9.36 24.35
C PHE A 160 8.45 9.88 25.78
N ASN A 161 8.30 11.17 25.93
CA ASN A 161 7.53 11.71 27.05
C ASN A 161 6.03 11.77 26.67
N ASP A 162 5.14 11.96 27.63
CA ASP A 162 3.68 11.95 27.40
C ASP A 162 3.23 12.95 26.32
N ARG A 163 3.89 14.09 26.20
CA ARG A 163 3.56 15.10 25.20
C ARG A 163 3.97 14.65 23.80
N THR A 164 5.18 14.15 23.64
CA THR A 164 5.67 13.69 22.34
C THR A 164 4.97 12.40 21.91
N LEU A 165 4.60 11.51 22.85
CA LEU A 165 3.82 10.31 22.54
C LEU A 165 2.44 10.67 21.96
N ARG A 166 1.71 11.60 22.60
CA ARG A 166 0.42 12.07 22.06
C ARG A 166 0.55 12.70 20.68
N LYS A 167 1.61 13.48 20.44
CA LYS A 167 1.88 14.05 19.12
C LYS A 167 2.16 12.96 18.10
N PHE A 168 2.97 11.96 18.47
CA PHE A 168 3.30 10.84 17.61
C PHE A 168 2.04 10.06 17.18
N VAL A 169 1.24 9.64 18.14
CA VAL A 169 0.01 8.90 17.89
C VAL A 169 -0.93 9.66 16.96
N ARG A 170 -1.11 10.97 17.20
CA ARG A 170 -1.93 11.83 16.34
C ARG A 170 -1.34 11.96 14.93
N ALA A 171 -0.04 12.17 14.82
CA ALA A 171 0.63 12.31 13.53
C ALA A 171 0.61 10.99 12.75
N TYR A 172 0.87 9.86 13.41
CA TYR A 172 0.83 8.54 12.79
C TYR A 172 -0.57 8.18 12.28
N ARG A 173 -1.61 8.42 13.08
CA ARG A 173 -2.99 8.25 12.64
C ARG A 173 -3.33 9.07 11.39
N ASN A 174 -2.95 10.36 11.40
CA ASN A 174 -3.19 11.22 10.24
C ASN A 174 -2.38 10.74 9.03
N LEU A 175 -1.13 10.32 9.23
CA LEU A 175 -0.30 9.72 8.20
C LEU A 175 -1.00 8.50 7.59
N HIS A 176 -1.40 7.52 8.41
CA HIS A 176 -2.10 6.33 7.98
C HIS A 176 -3.37 6.65 7.18
N ASN A 177 -4.20 7.56 7.66
CA ASN A 177 -5.47 7.90 7.03
C ASN A 177 -5.34 8.60 5.66
N HIS A 178 -4.16 9.19 5.36
CA HIS A 178 -3.92 9.96 4.14
C HIS A 178 -2.81 9.39 3.26
N LEU A 179 -2.26 8.22 3.60
CA LEU A 179 -1.34 7.52 2.72
C LEU A 179 -2.10 6.61 1.73
N PRO A 180 -1.64 6.54 0.47
CA PRO A 180 -2.09 5.52 -0.45
C PRO A 180 -1.75 4.12 0.10
N LEU A 181 -2.77 3.28 0.30
CA LEU A 181 -2.56 1.93 0.80
C LEU A 181 -2.68 0.91 -0.34
N PRO A 182 -1.69 0.03 -0.53
CA PRO A 182 -1.75 -1.05 -1.52
C PRO A 182 -3.00 -1.94 -1.34
N LEU A 183 -3.40 -2.19 -0.10
CA LEU A 183 -4.54 -3.03 0.28
C LEU A 183 -5.89 -2.49 -0.23
N ILE A 184 -5.99 -1.21 -0.54
CA ILE A 184 -7.17 -0.57 -1.10
C ILE A 184 -6.88 0.09 -2.46
N HIS A 185 -6.06 -0.57 -3.25
CA HIS A 185 -5.74 -0.19 -4.62
C HIS A 185 -5.20 1.24 -4.76
N GLY A 186 -4.36 1.66 -3.80
CA GLY A 186 -3.74 2.99 -3.82
C GLY A 186 -4.65 4.14 -3.40
N CYS A 187 -5.90 3.89 -3.03
CA CYS A 187 -6.72 4.88 -2.35
C CYS A 187 -6.17 5.18 -0.96
N THR A 188 -6.49 6.33 -0.43
CA THR A 188 -6.31 6.60 1.00
C THR A 188 -7.54 6.15 1.79
N PRO A 189 -7.43 5.82 3.09
CA PRO A 189 -8.60 5.57 3.94
C PRO A 189 -9.64 6.69 3.93
N VAL A 190 -9.19 7.96 3.84
CA VAL A 190 -10.11 9.12 3.74
C VAL A 190 -10.90 9.09 2.44
N GLU A 191 -10.25 8.89 1.28
CA GLU A 191 -10.93 8.79 -0.01
C GLU A 191 -11.92 7.62 -0.05
N LEU A 192 -11.53 6.48 0.53
CA LEU A 192 -12.39 5.31 0.59
C LEU A 192 -13.65 5.58 1.42
N LEU A 193 -13.53 6.29 2.55
CA LEU A 193 -14.67 6.66 3.40
C LEU A 193 -15.65 7.60 2.69
N GLU A 194 -15.17 8.48 1.81
CA GLU A 194 -16.03 9.35 1.00
C GLU A 194 -16.89 8.55 0.01
N VAL A 195 -16.33 7.47 -0.56
CA VAL A 195 -17.04 6.60 -1.52
C VAL A 195 -17.95 5.60 -0.82
N PHE A 196 -17.56 5.11 0.36
CA PHE A 196 -18.26 4.09 1.13
C PHE A 196 -18.52 4.55 2.58
N PRO A 197 -19.36 5.58 2.81
CA PRO A 197 -19.57 6.14 4.14
C PRO A 197 -20.24 5.18 5.14
N GLU A 198 -20.88 4.11 4.65
CA GLU A 198 -21.56 3.10 5.46
C GLU A 198 -20.73 1.84 5.71
N MET A 199 -19.45 1.83 5.33
CA MET A 199 -18.58 0.70 5.62
C MET A 199 -18.35 0.59 7.15
N PRO A 200 -19.03 -0.33 7.85
CA PRO A 200 -18.88 -0.40 9.30
C PRO A 200 -17.60 -1.13 9.68
N GLY A 201 -16.85 -0.55 10.59
CA GLY A 201 -15.89 -1.25 11.45
C GLY A 201 -14.65 -1.90 10.83
N GLU A 202 -14.68 -2.24 9.57
CA GLU A 202 -13.55 -2.78 8.78
C GLU A 202 -12.77 -1.69 8.06
N VAL A 203 -13.12 -0.44 8.35
CA VAL A 203 -12.47 0.69 7.71
C VAL A 203 -11.12 0.89 8.33
N LEU A 204 -10.13 0.84 7.48
CA LEU A 204 -8.76 1.28 7.72
C LEU A 204 -8.66 2.74 8.23
N TYR A 205 -9.79 3.44 8.39
CA TYR A 205 -9.84 4.82 8.87
C TYR A 205 -9.82 4.88 10.41
N TRP A 206 -8.77 5.45 10.97
CA TRP A 206 -8.60 5.56 12.40
C TRP A 206 -9.25 6.82 12.97
N THR A 207 -10.29 6.64 13.77
CA THR A 207 -10.99 7.72 14.43
C THR A 207 -10.24 8.23 15.68
N GLU A 208 -10.62 9.42 16.18
CA GLU A 208 -10.04 9.97 17.44
C GLU A 208 -10.37 9.13 18.68
N ASP A 209 -11.47 8.38 18.63
CA ASP A 209 -11.97 7.62 19.78
C ASP A 209 -11.23 6.30 20.06
N VAL A 210 -10.37 5.84 19.15
CA VAL A 210 -9.58 4.61 19.31
C VAL A 210 -8.60 4.67 20.51
N TYR A 211 -8.39 5.85 21.07
CA TYR A 211 -7.41 6.11 22.13
C TYR A 211 -7.99 6.50 23.49
N LYS A 212 -9.25 6.25 23.75
CA LYS A 212 -9.71 6.27 25.15
C LYS A 212 -9.13 5.04 25.82
N THR A 213 -7.96 5.23 26.48
CA THR A 213 -7.48 4.25 27.46
C THR A 213 -8.67 3.86 28.36
N PRO A 214 -8.92 2.55 28.57
CA PRO A 214 -9.85 2.16 29.61
C PRO A 214 -9.36 2.75 30.93
N GLU A 215 -10.24 3.46 31.64
CA GLU A 215 -10.00 3.96 33.00
C GLU A 215 -9.72 2.81 33.96
#